data_4eff466a041629c7be923bc90d232533
#
_entry.id   4eff466a041629c7be923bc90d232533
#
_cell.length_a   1.000
_cell.length_b   1.000
_cell.length_c   1.000
_cell.angle_alpha   90.00
_cell.angle_beta   90.00
_cell.angle_gamma   90.00
#
_symmetry.space_group_name_H-M   'P 1'
#
loop_
_entity.id
_entity.type
_entity.pdbx_description
1 polymer ?
#
loop_
_entity_poly.entity_id
_entity_poly.type
_entity_poly.pdbx_seq_one_letter_code
_entity_poly.pdbx_strand_id
1 'polypeptide(L)'
;MPPLVIADLGAGEGTISQMMAQKAKRVIAIDNSEKMVEFGSELTKKHGIDNLEYRLGELEDVPIRSGAVDLAFLSQALHHASHPERAVAEAWRILKPGGRIAILDLNRHHFEQARELYADLWLGFTEIEIEKFLKGAGFRNVETAIVHREQEAPYLETVLATGEK
;
A
#
# COMPACT_ATOMS: atom_id res chain seq x y z
N MET A 1 15.14 9.75 15.03
CA MET A 1 14.83 8.59 14.19
C MET A 1 15.45 8.81 12.81
N PRO A 2 16.28 7.91 12.28
CA PRO A 2 16.87 8.11 10.96
C PRO A 2 15.75 8.12 9.89
N PRO A 3 15.90 8.92 8.82
CA PRO A 3 14.91 8.96 7.76
C PRO A 3 14.82 7.63 7.01
N LEU A 4 13.59 7.20 6.73
CA LEU A 4 13.27 5.88 6.18
C LEU A 4 13.29 5.87 4.64
N VAL A 5 13.60 4.72 4.07
CA VAL A 5 13.28 4.39 2.67
C VAL A 5 11.92 3.71 2.67
N ILE A 6 10.96 4.28 1.96
CA ILE A 6 9.56 3.86 1.93
C ILE A 6 9.19 3.38 0.53
N ALA A 7 8.52 2.23 0.44
CA ALA A 7 7.82 1.80 -0.76
C ALA A 7 6.32 2.10 -0.60
N ASP A 8 5.76 2.90 -1.52
CA ASP A 8 4.32 3.15 -1.62
C ASP A 8 3.76 2.27 -2.73
N LEU A 9 3.09 1.20 -2.34
CA LEU A 9 2.62 0.15 -3.25
C LEU A 9 1.16 0.42 -3.66
N GLY A 10 0.94 0.69 -4.93
CA GLY A 10 -0.34 1.16 -5.45
C GLY A 10 -0.53 2.66 -5.22
N ALA A 11 0.47 3.44 -5.56
CA ALA A 11 0.58 4.86 -5.18
C ALA A 11 -0.43 5.80 -5.87
N GLY A 12 -1.03 5.38 -6.99
CA GLY A 12 -1.98 6.19 -7.74
C GLY A 12 -1.36 7.52 -8.20
N GLU A 13 -2.06 8.61 -7.97
CA GLU A 13 -1.63 9.96 -8.33
C GLU A 13 -0.45 10.48 -7.48
N GLY A 14 -0.13 9.81 -6.38
CA GLY A 14 1.05 10.11 -5.58
C GLY A 14 0.88 11.18 -4.50
N THR A 15 -0.32 11.54 -4.14
CA THR A 15 -0.57 12.53 -3.06
C THR A 15 0.09 12.09 -1.75
N ILE A 16 -0.11 10.83 -1.36
CA ILE A 16 0.49 10.28 -0.14
C ILE A 16 2.01 10.12 -0.30
N SER A 17 2.47 9.64 -1.47
CA SER A 17 3.91 9.55 -1.77
C SER A 17 4.63 10.88 -1.59
N GLN A 18 4.05 12.00 -2.07
CA GLN A 18 4.61 13.34 -1.92
C GLN A 18 4.63 13.78 -0.44
N MET A 19 3.57 13.48 0.30
CA MET A 19 3.54 13.76 1.75
C MET A 19 4.62 13.00 2.50
N MET A 20 4.80 11.71 2.21
CA MET A 20 5.85 10.89 2.81
C MET A 20 7.25 11.37 2.46
N ALA A 21 7.46 11.83 1.23
CA ALA A 21 8.74 12.33 0.75
C ALA A 21 9.27 13.53 1.54
N GLN A 22 8.38 14.31 2.17
CA GLN A 22 8.78 15.45 3.01
C GLN A 22 9.61 15.02 4.24
N LYS A 23 9.47 13.79 4.70
CA LYS A 23 10.14 13.28 5.91
C LYS A 23 10.97 12.02 5.67
N ALA A 24 10.77 11.36 4.54
CA ALA A 24 11.51 10.16 4.19
C ALA A 24 12.90 10.48 3.62
N LYS A 25 13.81 9.53 3.71
CA LYS A 25 15.07 9.56 2.97
C LYS A 25 14.79 9.41 1.47
N ARG A 26 13.90 8.50 1.12
CA ARG A 26 13.49 8.20 -0.26
C ARG A 26 12.13 7.53 -0.24
N VAL A 27 11.31 7.85 -1.23
CA VAL A 27 10.05 7.14 -1.51
C VAL A 27 10.13 6.52 -2.90
N ILE A 28 9.80 5.24 -2.99
CA ILE A 28 9.64 4.52 -4.25
C ILE A 28 8.17 4.20 -4.40
N ALA A 29 7.51 4.88 -5.34
CA ALA A 29 6.10 4.72 -5.64
C ALA A 29 5.91 3.72 -6.77
N ILE A 30 5.07 2.71 -6.55
CA ILE A 30 4.75 1.66 -7.52
C ILE A 30 3.29 1.77 -7.91
N ASP A 31 3.03 1.74 -9.20
CA ASP A 31 1.67 1.62 -9.74
C ASP A 31 1.70 0.78 -11.02
N ASN A 32 0.62 0.06 -11.31
CA ASN A 32 0.51 -0.76 -12.51
C ASN A 32 -0.08 -0.01 -13.71
N SER A 33 -0.47 1.24 -13.53
CA SER A 33 -0.98 2.12 -14.59
C SER A 33 0.14 3.00 -15.13
N GLU A 34 0.47 2.84 -16.41
CA GLU A 34 1.43 3.72 -17.09
C GLU A 34 1.05 5.20 -16.96
N LYS A 35 -0.25 5.50 -17.06
CA LYS A 35 -0.78 6.86 -16.89
C LYS A 35 -0.52 7.43 -15.50
N MET A 36 -0.70 6.62 -14.46
CA MET A 36 -0.43 7.05 -13.08
C MET A 36 1.07 7.26 -12.85
N VAL A 37 1.91 6.39 -13.37
CA VAL A 37 3.37 6.53 -13.29
C VAL A 37 3.85 7.79 -14.02
N GLU A 38 3.36 8.04 -15.22
CA GLU A 38 3.67 9.24 -16.00
C GLU A 38 3.21 10.51 -15.27
N PHE A 39 1.95 10.53 -14.87
CA PHE A 39 1.37 11.67 -14.14
C PHE A 39 2.11 11.95 -12.82
N GLY A 40 2.36 10.92 -12.02
CA GLY A 40 3.09 11.04 -10.76
C GLY A 40 4.54 11.51 -10.96
N SER A 41 5.20 11.02 -11.99
CA SER A 41 6.57 11.43 -12.35
C SER A 41 6.64 12.91 -12.77
N GLU A 42 5.68 13.36 -13.60
CA GLU A 42 5.59 14.75 -14.02
C GLU A 42 5.30 15.67 -12.83
N LEU A 43 4.37 15.28 -11.97
CA LEU A 43 4.00 16.05 -10.78
C LEU A 43 5.18 16.17 -9.80
N THR A 44 5.93 15.11 -9.64
CA THR A 44 7.16 15.06 -8.83
C THR A 44 8.19 16.06 -9.34
N LYS A 45 8.42 16.10 -10.65
CA LYS A 45 9.32 17.07 -11.30
C LYS A 45 8.83 18.49 -11.15
N LYS A 46 7.54 18.71 -11.38
CA LYS A 46 6.91 20.03 -11.26
C LYS A 46 7.06 20.62 -9.85
N HIS A 47 6.97 19.79 -8.83
CA HIS A 47 7.11 20.19 -7.41
C HIS A 47 8.56 20.15 -6.90
N GLY A 48 9.53 19.78 -7.75
CA GLY A 48 10.95 19.72 -7.37
C GLY A 48 11.26 18.73 -6.27
N ILE A 49 10.58 17.57 -6.26
CA ILE A 49 10.76 16.54 -5.24
C ILE A 49 11.83 15.57 -5.70
N ASP A 50 13.04 15.65 -5.13
CA ASP A 50 14.20 14.89 -5.58
C ASP A 50 14.29 13.46 -5.01
N ASN A 51 13.57 13.17 -3.94
CA ASN A 51 13.61 11.91 -3.21
C ASN A 51 12.38 11.03 -3.42
N LEU A 52 11.59 11.30 -4.46
CA LEU A 52 10.44 10.49 -4.88
C LEU A 52 10.66 9.96 -6.29
N GLU A 53 10.54 8.67 -6.47
CA GLU A 53 10.68 7.97 -7.74
C GLU A 53 9.45 7.11 -8.00
N TYR A 54 8.93 7.15 -9.23
CA TYR A 54 7.85 6.28 -9.70
C TYR A 54 8.41 5.13 -10.54
N ARG A 55 7.85 3.93 -10.33
CA ARG A 55 8.11 2.74 -11.15
C ARG A 55 6.81 2.06 -11.55
N LEU A 56 6.73 1.63 -12.80
CA LEU A 56 5.65 0.75 -13.26
C LEU A 56 5.86 -0.66 -12.71
N GLY A 57 4.85 -1.24 -12.10
CA GLY A 57 4.93 -2.60 -11.57
C GLY A 57 3.65 -3.07 -10.91
N GLU A 58 3.56 -4.38 -10.71
CA GLU A 58 2.44 -5.04 -10.06
C GLU A 58 2.70 -5.22 -8.55
N LEU A 59 1.63 -5.30 -7.77
CA LEU A 59 1.72 -5.57 -6.33
C LEU A 59 2.26 -6.99 -6.05
N GLU A 60 1.97 -7.93 -6.94
CA GLU A 60 2.41 -9.33 -6.84
C GLU A 60 3.81 -9.59 -7.42
N ASP A 61 4.42 -8.57 -8.02
CA ASP A 61 5.78 -8.63 -8.60
C ASP A 61 6.39 -7.22 -8.55
N VAL A 62 6.79 -6.81 -7.36
CA VAL A 62 7.24 -5.43 -7.10
C VAL A 62 8.65 -5.20 -7.65
N PRO A 63 8.86 -4.18 -8.51
CA PRO A 63 10.17 -3.89 -9.11
C PRO A 63 11.12 -3.18 -8.11
N ILE A 64 11.29 -3.78 -6.96
CA ILE A 64 12.21 -3.38 -5.89
C ILE A 64 12.97 -4.65 -5.46
N ARG A 65 14.27 -4.55 -5.28
CA ARG A 65 15.08 -5.68 -4.80
C ARG A 65 14.71 -6.07 -3.37
N SER A 66 14.97 -7.31 -3.00
CA SER A 66 14.77 -7.82 -1.65
C SER A 66 15.58 -7.02 -0.63
N GLY A 67 14.99 -6.76 0.54
CA GLY A 67 15.67 -6.10 1.65
C GLY A 67 16.10 -4.66 1.38
N ALA A 68 15.37 -3.91 0.54
CA ALA A 68 15.76 -2.56 0.12
C ALA A 68 15.08 -1.43 0.90
N VAL A 69 13.93 -1.68 1.52
CA VAL A 69 13.10 -0.63 2.14
C VAL A 69 12.88 -0.86 3.63
N ASP A 70 12.62 0.22 4.35
CA ASP A 70 12.35 0.20 5.80
C ASP A 70 10.86 0.10 6.09
N LEU A 71 10.02 0.65 5.21
CA LEU A 71 8.56 0.64 5.31
C LEU A 71 7.95 0.29 3.96
N ALA A 72 7.02 -0.66 3.95
CA ALA A 72 6.12 -0.93 2.84
C ALA A 72 4.72 -0.43 3.22
N PHE A 73 4.14 0.43 2.39
CA PHE A 73 2.85 1.06 2.62
C PHE A 73 1.89 0.72 1.48
N LEU A 74 0.70 0.22 1.84
CA LEU A 74 -0.40 -0.06 0.91
C LEU A 74 -1.64 0.70 1.39
N SER A 75 -2.00 1.77 0.71
CA SER A 75 -3.20 2.54 1.02
C SER A 75 -4.24 2.35 -0.08
N GLN A 76 -5.36 1.71 0.25
CA GLN A 76 -6.47 1.43 -0.67
C GLN A 76 -6.01 0.70 -1.94
N ALA A 77 -5.02 -0.18 -1.81
CA ALA A 77 -4.41 -0.89 -2.93
C ALA A 77 -4.69 -2.40 -2.92
N LEU A 78 -4.72 -3.02 -1.74
CA LEU A 78 -4.79 -4.47 -1.62
C LEU A 78 -6.08 -5.05 -2.22
N HIS A 79 -7.21 -4.36 -2.12
CA HIS A 79 -8.49 -4.80 -2.69
C HIS A 79 -8.54 -4.79 -4.23
N HIS A 80 -7.52 -4.21 -4.88
CA HIS A 80 -7.33 -4.29 -6.33
C HIS A 80 -6.37 -5.42 -6.76
N ALA A 81 -5.69 -6.07 -5.83
CA ALA A 81 -4.75 -7.14 -6.13
C ALA A 81 -5.47 -8.43 -6.53
N SER A 82 -5.03 -9.06 -7.61
CA SER A 82 -5.57 -10.38 -8.02
C SER A 82 -5.28 -11.46 -6.98
N HIS A 83 -4.12 -11.38 -6.35
CA HIS A 83 -3.66 -12.30 -5.31
C HIS A 83 -3.13 -11.51 -4.11
N PRO A 84 -4.00 -11.08 -3.18
CA PRO A 84 -3.61 -10.27 -2.02
C PRO A 84 -2.49 -10.88 -1.19
N GLU A 85 -2.49 -12.20 -1.01
CA GLU A 85 -1.45 -12.94 -0.29
C GLU A 85 -0.07 -12.81 -0.94
N ARG A 86 -0.01 -12.74 -2.27
CA ARG A 86 1.24 -12.51 -3.02
C ARG A 86 1.73 -11.07 -2.88
N ALA A 87 0.81 -10.11 -2.90
CA ALA A 87 1.15 -8.70 -2.69
C ALA A 87 1.77 -8.48 -1.30
N VAL A 88 1.21 -9.11 -0.27
CA VAL A 88 1.75 -9.07 1.10
C VAL A 88 3.10 -9.78 1.18
N ALA A 89 3.27 -10.91 0.50
CA ALA A 89 4.56 -11.61 0.43
C ALA A 89 5.65 -10.78 -0.27
N GLU A 90 5.29 -10.05 -1.34
CA GLU A 90 6.20 -9.13 -2.00
C GLU A 90 6.60 -7.96 -1.09
N ALA A 91 5.67 -7.41 -0.32
CA ALA A 91 5.97 -6.40 0.68
C ALA A 91 6.98 -6.93 1.71
N TRP A 92 6.80 -8.17 2.18
CA TRP A 92 7.76 -8.82 3.08
C TRP A 92 9.15 -8.99 2.43
N ARG A 93 9.18 -9.41 1.16
CA ARG A 93 10.44 -9.61 0.41
C ARG A 93 11.27 -8.34 0.32
N ILE A 94 10.66 -7.21 -0.05
CA ILE A 94 11.34 -5.93 -0.26
C ILE A 94 11.78 -5.24 1.04
N LEU A 95 11.19 -5.61 2.17
CA LEU A 95 11.54 -5.06 3.48
C LEU A 95 12.88 -5.60 3.99
N LYS A 96 13.65 -4.73 4.60
CA LYS A 96 14.82 -5.09 5.42
C LYS A 96 14.38 -5.87 6.65
N PRO A 97 15.25 -6.71 7.26
CA PRO A 97 15.00 -7.24 8.59
C PRO A 97 14.69 -6.11 9.58
N GLY A 98 13.63 -6.26 10.37
CA GLY A 98 13.13 -5.21 11.27
C GLY A 98 12.29 -4.14 10.58
N GLY A 99 12.13 -4.19 9.25
CA GLY A 99 11.24 -3.30 8.52
C GLY A 99 9.78 -3.57 8.81
N ARG A 100 8.93 -2.61 8.49
CA ARG A 100 7.50 -2.66 8.81
C ARG A 100 6.61 -2.55 7.58
N ILE A 101 5.44 -3.15 7.68
CA ILE A 101 4.34 -2.96 6.74
C ILE A 101 3.22 -2.18 7.42
N ALA A 102 2.55 -1.32 6.65
CA ALA A 102 1.29 -0.70 7.03
C ALA A 102 0.31 -0.83 5.87
N ILE A 103 -0.86 -1.39 6.14
CA ILE A 103 -1.96 -1.55 5.19
C ILE A 103 -3.15 -0.75 5.68
N LEU A 104 -3.63 0.18 4.86
CA LEU A 104 -4.93 0.82 5.01
C LEU A 104 -5.82 0.31 3.89
N ASP A 105 -6.91 -0.37 4.24
CA ASP A 105 -7.85 -0.89 3.27
C ASP A 105 -9.27 -0.93 3.82
N LEU A 106 -10.21 -1.31 2.98
CA LEU A 106 -11.61 -1.41 3.36
C LEU A 106 -11.84 -2.67 4.21
N ASN A 107 -12.55 -2.50 5.32
CA ASN A 107 -13.16 -3.63 6.00
C ASN A 107 -14.23 -4.24 5.10
N ARG A 108 -14.43 -5.54 5.17
CA ARG A 108 -15.40 -6.24 4.32
C ARG A 108 -16.78 -5.56 4.37
N HIS A 109 -17.34 -5.31 3.20
CA HIS A 109 -18.64 -4.67 3.00
C HIS A 109 -19.45 -5.39 1.92
N HIS A 110 -20.70 -4.95 1.73
CA HIS A 110 -21.64 -5.55 0.76
C HIS A 110 -22.06 -4.58 -0.34
N PHE A 111 -21.32 -3.49 -0.53
CA PHE A 111 -21.59 -2.52 -1.59
C PHE A 111 -21.05 -3.04 -2.93
N GLU A 112 -21.83 -3.91 -3.59
CA GLU A 112 -21.44 -4.59 -4.83
C GLU A 112 -21.12 -3.61 -5.99
N GLN A 113 -21.74 -2.43 -6.01
CA GLN A 113 -21.47 -1.40 -7.01
C GLN A 113 -20.01 -0.92 -7.01
N ALA A 114 -19.26 -1.14 -5.94
CA ALA A 114 -17.84 -0.83 -5.88
C ALA A 114 -17.03 -1.53 -6.97
N ARG A 115 -17.45 -2.73 -7.38
CA ARG A 115 -16.80 -3.48 -8.46
C ARG A 115 -16.88 -2.75 -9.80
N GLU A 116 -18.01 -2.13 -10.09
CA GLU A 116 -18.23 -1.38 -11.33
C GLU A 116 -17.70 0.05 -11.25
N LEU A 117 -17.94 0.73 -10.13
CA LEU A 117 -17.59 2.13 -9.94
C LEU A 117 -16.09 2.36 -9.72
N TYR A 118 -15.43 1.45 -9.00
CA TYR A 118 -14.04 1.61 -8.55
C TYR A 118 -13.11 0.50 -9.03
N ALA A 119 -13.61 -0.43 -9.84
CA ALA A 119 -12.86 -1.61 -10.30
C ALA A 119 -12.33 -2.48 -9.15
N ASP A 120 -13.04 -2.55 -8.02
CA ASP A 120 -12.66 -3.35 -6.87
C ASP A 120 -12.76 -4.84 -7.18
N LEU A 121 -11.69 -5.58 -7.05
CA LEU A 121 -11.68 -7.05 -7.17
C LEU A 121 -12.25 -7.70 -5.90
N TRP A 122 -11.97 -7.09 -4.75
CA TRP A 122 -12.42 -7.54 -3.43
C TRP A 122 -13.26 -6.44 -2.77
N LEU A 123 -14.34 -6.85 -2.11
CA LEU A 123 -15.17 -5.93 -1.33
C LEU A 123 -14.63 -5.79 0.10
N GLY A 124 -13.37 -5.39 0.20
CA GLY A 124 -12.67 -5.28 1.45
C GLY A 124 -12.23 -6.63 2.03
N PHE A 125 -11.62 -6.56 3.20
CA PHE A 125 -11.10 -7.71 3.94
C PHE A 125 -11.47 -7.59 5.41
N THR A 126 -11.77 -8.71 6.05
CA THR A 126 -11.89 -8.74 7.51
C THR A 126 -10.51 -8.59 8.15
N GLU A 127 -10.46 -8.13 9.39
CA GLU A 127 -9.21 -8.06 10.17
C GLU A 127 -8.52 -9.44 10.23
N ILE A 128 -9.29 -10.51 10.38
CA ILE A 128 -8.78 -11.88 10.42
C ILE A 128 -8.13 -12.28 9.08
N GLU A 129 -8.73 -11.90 7.95
CA GLU A 129 -8.16 -12.20 6.63
C GLU A 129 -6.82 -11.49 6.43
N ILE A 130 -6.74 -10.20 6.76
CA ILE A 130 -5.48 -9.44 6.65
C ILE A 130 -4.43 -10.00 7.60
N GLU A 131 -4.81 -10.34 8.82
CA GLU A 131 -3.92 -10.98 9.79
C GLU A 131 -3.33 -12.29 9.24
N LYS A 132 -4.16 -13.12 8.58
CA LYS A 132 -3.70 -14.35 7.94
C LYS A 132 -2.72 -14.09 6.79
N PHE A 133 -2.95 -13.07 5.96
CA PHE A 133 -2.02 -12.69 4.91
C PHE A 133 -0.68 -12.26 5.48
N LEU A 134 -0.69 -11.44 6.52
CA LEU A 134 0.52 -10.96 7.18
C LEU A 134 1.31 -12.09 7.85
N LYS A 135 0.66 -12.90 8.67
CA LYS A 135 1.29 -14.04 9.33
C LYS A 135 1.79 -15.08 8.33
N GLY A 136 1.01 -15.38 7.29
CA GLY A 136 1.38 -16.29 6.22
C GLY A 136 2.62 -15.85 5.42
N ALA A 137 2.85 -14.55 5.29
CA ALA A 137 4.04 -13.99 4.66
C ALA A 137 5.27 -13.98 5.57
N GLY A 138 5.12 -14.18 6.88
CA GLY A 138 6.20 -14.19 7.86
C GLY A 138 6.29 -12.98 8.77
N PHE A 139 5.32 -12.05 8.70
CA PHE A 139 5.27 -10.90 9.60
C PHE A 139 4.98 -11.33 11.05
N ARG A 140 5.62 -10.62 11.97
CA ARG A 140 5.45 -10.74 13.42
C ARG A 140 4.83 -9.48 13.98
N ASN A 141 4.39 -9.52 15.25
CA ASN A 141 3.78 -8.38 15.93
C ASN A 141 2.65 -7.75 15.10
N VAL A 142 1.81 -8.61 14.53
CA VAL A 142 0.70 -8.20 13.68
C VAL A 142 -0.40 -7.59 14.52
N GLU A 143 -0.81 -6.37 14.17
CA GLU A 143 -1.89 -5.65 14.80
C GLU A 143 -2.90 -5.18 13.75
N THR A 144 -4.17 -5.24 14.08
CA THR A 144 -5.26 -4.75 13.23
C THR A 144 -6.23 -3.92 14.05
N ALA A 145 -6.79 -2.88 13.44
CA ALA A 145 -7.82 -2.03 14.05
C ALA A 145 -8.69 -1.40 12.97
N ILE A 146 -9.98 -1.20 13.29
CA ILE A 146 -10.85 -0.32 12.51
C ILE A 146 -10.55 1.11 12.93
N VAL A 147 -10.04 1.94 12.04
CA VAL A 147 -9.55 3.29 12.36
C VAL A 147 -10.45 4.41 11.85
N HIS A 148 -11.37 4.10 10.95
CA HIS A 148 -12.29 5.07 10.40
C HIS A 148 -13.60 4.40 9.98
N ARG A 149 -14.70 5.14 10.07
CA ARG A 149 -16.01 4.76 9.53
C ARG A 149 -16.64 5.97 8.86
N GLU A 150 -17.10 5.81 7.64
CA GLU A 150 -17.84 6.85 6.93
C GLU A 150 -19.16 7.17 7.65
N GLN A 151 -19.53 8.43 7.66
CA GLN A 151 -20.78 8.89 8.29
C GLN A 151 -21.97 8.83 7.33
N GLU A 152 -21.72 8.68 6.05
CA GLU A 152 -22.73 8.59 5.00
C GLU A 152 -22.73 7.19 4.37
N ALA A 153 -23.89 6.80 3.81
CA ALA A 153 -24.00 5.53 3.10
C ALA A 153 -22.99 5.49 1.92
N PRO A 154 -22.32 4.36 1.69
CA PRO A 154 -22.55 3.01 2.24
C PRO A 154 -21.87 2.70 3.61
N TYR A 155 -21.42 3.69 4.35
CA TYR A 155 -20.80 3.54 5.70
C TYR A 155 -19.58 2.63 5.73
N LEU A 156 -18.71 2.77 4.73
CA LEU A 156 -17.50 1.96 4.62
C LEU A 156 -16.57 2.20 5.82
N GLU A 157 -15.94 1.13 6.26
CA GLU A 157 -14.98 1.18 7.36
C GLU A 157 -13.57 0.94 6.80
N THR A 158 -12.59 1.60 7.39
CA THR A 158 -11.17 1.43 7.05
C THR A 158 -10.48 0.62 8.13
N VAL A 159 -9.79 -0.42 7.73
CA VAL A 159 -8.91 -1.22 8.58
C VAL A 159 -7.47 -0.78 8.41
N LEU A 160 -6.76 -0.59 9.52
CA LEU A 160 -5.31 -0.46 9.56
C LEU A 160 -4.73 -1.79 10.04
N ALA A 161 -3.79 -2.32 9.30
CA ALA A 161 -3.02 -3.49 9.71
C ALA A 161 -1.52 -3.17 9.64
N THR A 162 -0.78 -3.62 10.63
CA THR A 162 0.67 -3.44 10.72
C THR A 162 1.35 -4.75 11.07
N GLY A 163 2.61 -4.86 10.68
CA GLY A 163 3.45 -6.02 11.00
C GLY A 163 4.92 -5.67 10.88
N GLU A 164 5.77 -6.54 11.38
CA GLU A 164 7.23 -6.39 11.42
C GLU A 164 7.90 -7.62 10.80
N LYS A 165 8.91 -7.40 9.95
CA LYS A 165 9.74 -8.46 9.36
C LYS A 165 10.81 -8.93 10.31
#